data_d8baaad1d637258373e6e534fc9aa480
#
_entry.id   d8baaad1d637258373e6e534fc9aa480
#
_cell.length_a   1.000
_cell.length_b   1.000
_cell.length_c   1.000
_cell.angle_alpha   90.00
_cell.angle_beta   90.00
_cell.angle_gamma   90.00
#
_symmetry.space_group_name_H-M   'P 1'
#
loop_
_entity.id
_entity.type
_entity.pdbx_description
1 polymer ?
#
loop_
_entity_poly.entity_id
_entity_poly.type
_entity_poly.pdbx_seq_one_letter_code
_entity_poly.pdbx_strand_id
1 'polypeptide(L)'
;PLTTELSGNVIDVCPVGALTNKVFRFKARPWELTARASLGYHDALGSNLFHHVRRGEILRSVPRDNEAVNECWLSDRDRYAHEGLYVADRATVPLIRDGEGFREASWDEALAKAAQILRDNAADDLGILVHPSTSNEEGALLARLAEALGTGNLDHRIGQSDLSDGAVAEAFAMPVAEIEQADAIVIVGSHLRHEVPLLHQRLRKAVKRGAKVHVVNPVDFDVAFTLASKRIVPPSQLASALGQVDLGDAANIAIIVGGVAENGPHAAAIRKAAGEFAAAKGAKLCRIPQGANALGLAKHGVLP
;
A
#
# COMPACT_ATOMS: atom_id res chain seq x y z
N PRO A 1 -14.42 8.96 -21.03
CA PRO A 1 -14.18 8.22 -19.78
C PRO A 1 -13.32 9.05 -18.85
N LEU A 2 -13.54 8.95 -17.54
CA LEU A 2 -12.63 9.49 -16.55
C LEU A 2 -11.47 8.48 -16.39
N THR A 3 -10.25 8.96 -16.58
CA THR A 3 -9.01 8.14 -16.50
C THR A 3 -8.21 8.55 -15.26
N THR A 4 -8.80 8.33 -14.09
CA THR A 4 -8.17 8.65 -12.81
C THR A 4 -8.48 7.56 -11.78
N GLU A 5 -7.55 7.31 -10.90
CA GLU A 5 -7.63 6.35 -9.80
C GLU A 5 -8.59 6.79 -8.69
N LEU A 6 -9.20 7.95 -8.85
CA LEU A 6 -10.11 8.60 -7.90
C LEU A 6 -11.48 8.87 -8.53
N SER A 7 -11.82 8.23 -9.65
CA SER A 7 -13.04 8.51 -10.44
C SER A 7 -14.33 8.32 -9.66
N GLY A 8 -14.38 7.33 -8.77
CA GLY A 8 -15.55 7.02 -7.96
C GLY A 8 -15.95 8.12 -6.97
N ASN A 9 -15.04 9.03 -6.62
CA ASN A 9 -15.37 10.13 -5.72
C ASN A 9 -16.35 11.15 -6.32
N VAL A 10 -16.49 11.19 -7.64
CA VAL A 10 -17.50 12.01 -8.33
C VAL A 10 -18.93 11.62 -7.90
N ILE A 11 -19.12 10.35 -7.50
CA ILE A 11 -20.40 9.85 -7.00
C ILE A 11 -20.74 10.51 -5.64
N ASP A 12 -19.74 10.58 -4.75
CA ASP A 12 -19.92 11.08 -3.38
C ASP A 12 -20.11 12.61 -3.35
N VAL A 13 -19.46 13.34 -4.25
CA VAL A 13 -19.59 14.80 -4.32
C VAL A 13 -20.78 15.28 -5.13
N CYS A 14 -21.54 14.39 -5.78
CA CYS A 14 -22.72 14.77 -6.53
C CYS A 14 -23.90 15.08 -5.59
N PRO A 15 -24.29 16.35 -5.37
CA PRO A 15 -25.24 16.72 -4.33
C PRO A 15 -26.69 16.28 -4.64
N VAL A 16 -26.96 16.00 -5.91
CA VAL A 16 -28.32 15.64 -6.37
C VAL A 16 -28.48 14.14 -6.67
N GLY A 17 -27.43 13.33 -6.44
CA GLY A 17 -27.47 11.89 -6.69
C GLY A 17 -27.69 11.51 -8.17
N ALA A 18 -27.34 12.42 -9.11
CA ALA A 18 -27.41 12.13 -10.55
C ALA A 18 -26.34 11.13 -10.99
N LEU A 19 -25.18 11.15 -10.32
CA LEU A 19 -24.12 10.18 -10.51
C LEU A 19 -24.27 9.07 -9.47
N THR A 20 -24.28 7.84 -9.92
CA THR A 20 -24.51 6.68 -9.07
C THR A 20 -23.43 5.62 -9.29
N ASN A 21 -23.14 4.86 -8.23
CA ASN A 21 -22.28 3.70 -8.33
C ASN A 21 -23.01 2.58 -9.10
N LYS A 22 -22.47 2.20 -10.27
CA LYS A 22 -23.06 1.16 -11.13
C LYS A 22 -23.20 -0.18 -10.40
N VAL A 23 -22.23 -0.54 -9.58
CA VAL A 23 -22.20 -1.81 -8.81
C VAL A 23 -23.29 -1.83 -7.75
N PHE A 24 -23.57 -0.68 -7.14
CA PHE A 24 -24.56 -0.57 -6.06
C PHE A 24 -25.98 -0.23 -6.55
N ARG A 25 -26.13 0.30 -7.77
CA ARG A 25 -27.42 0.78 -8.29
C ARG A 25 -28.49 -0.31 -8.20
N PHE A 26 -29.64 0.04 -7.62
CA PHE A 26 -30.81 -0.80 -7.40
C PHE A 26 -30.64 -1.96 -6.39
N LYS A 27 -29.52 -2.06 -5.67
CA LYS A 27 -29.31 -3.14 -4.70
C LYS A 27 -29.96 -2.90 -3.33
N ALA A 28 -29.94 -1.65 -2.84
CA ALA A 28 -30.51 -1.31 -1.54
C ALA A 28 -30.85 0.18 -1.42
N ARG A 29 -31.65 0.52 -0.41
CA ARG A 29 -31.89 1.90 0.03
C ARG A 29 -30.96 2.26 1.20
N PRO A 30 -30.64 3.55 1.43
CA PRO A 30 -29.71 3.96 2.49
C PRO A 30 -30.08 3.43 3.88
N TRP A 31 -31.37 3.39 4.23
CA TRP A 31 -31.85 2.92 5.53
C TRP A 31 -31.81 1.40 5.73
N GLU A 32 -31.57 0.63 4.67
CA GLU A 32 -31.40 -0.82 4.73
C GLU A 32 -29.93 -1.23 5.02
N LEU A 33 -29.01 -0.26 5.03
CA LEU A 33 -27.58 -0.49 5.11
C LEU A 33 -27.07 -0.31 6.54
N THR A 34 -26.22 -1.23 6.97
CA THR A 34 -25.40 -1.07 8.17
C THR A 34 -24.00 -0.62 7.76
N ALA A 35 -23.55 0.54 8.26
CA ALA A 35 -22.19 1.00 8.03
C ALA A 35 -21.21 0.30 9.01
N ARG A 36 -20.18 -0.33 8.47
CA ARG A 36 -19.10 -0.95 9.24
C ARG A 36 -17.81 -0.22 8.93
N ALA A 37 -17.18 0.36 9.97
CA ALA A 37 -15.90 1.03 9.83
C ALA A 37 -14.80 0.02 9.45
N SER A 38 -13.96 0.41 8.51
CA SER A 38 -12.83 -0.39 8.02
C SER A 38 -11.71 0.53 7.53
N LEU A 39 -10.64 -0.08 7.06
CA LEU A 39 -9.48 0.57 6.48
C LEU A 39 -9.22 0.03 5.07
N GLY A 40 -8.72 0.89 4.18
CA GLY A 40 -8.17 0.49 2.90
C GLY A 40 -6.86 -0.29 3.10
N TYR A 41 -6.73 -1.44 2.46
CA TYR A 41 -5.58 -2.33 2.62
C TYR A 41 -4.72 -2.46 1.36
N HIS A 42 -5.03 -1.71 0.30
CA HIS A 42 -4.35 -1.84 -0.98
C HIS A 42 -3.11 -0.96 -1.12
N ASP A 43 -2.95 0.02 -0.25
CA ASP A 43 -1.77 0.89 -0.21
C ASP A 43 -1.39 1.27 1.22
N ALA A 44 -0.24 1.91 1.35
CA ALA A 44 0.34 2.26 2.64
C ALA A 44 -0.36 3.42 3.38
N LEU A 45 -1.32 4.09 2.75
CA LEU A 45 -2.02 5.21 3.39
C LEU A 45 -2.99 4.74 4.48
N GLY A 46 -3.60 3.55 4.31
CA GLY A 46 -4.59 3.05 5.25
C GLY A 46 -5.84 3.91 5.29
N SER A 47 -6.39 4.24 4.11
CA SER A 47 -7.56 5.10 3.96
C SER A 47 -8.73 4.65 4.82
N ASN A 48 -9.35 5.58 5.53
CA ASN A 48 -10.52 5.30 6.36
C ASN A 48 -11.77 5.15 5.48
N LEU A 49 -12.53 4.09 5.68
CA LEU A 49 -13.73 3.81 4.90
C LEU A 49 -14.84 3.17 5.73
N PHE A 50 -16.05 3.17 5.20
CA PHE A 50 -17.15 2.33 5.64
C PHE A 50 -17.49 1.31 4.57
N HIS A 51 -17.64 0.06 4.99
CA HIS A 51 -18.38 -0.94 4.22
C HIS A 51 -19.86 -0.83 4.55
N HIS A 52 -20.69 -0.64 3.55
CA HIS A 52 -22.15 -0.69 3.67
C HIS A 52 -22.62 -2.12 3.45
N VAL A 53 -23.13 -2.72 4.53
CA VAL A 53 -23.50 -4.14 4.59
C VAL A 53 -25.01 -4.28 4.66
N ARG A 54 -25.56 -5.24 3.92
CA ARG A 54 -26.95 -5.70 4.02
C ARG A 54 -26.99 -7.22 3.97
N ARG A 55 -27.66 -7.85 4.94
CA ARG A 55 -27.82 -9.30 5.03
C ARG A 55 -26.48 -10.10 4.97
N GLY A 56 -25.43 -9.54 5.54
CA GLY A 56 -24.12 -10.18 5.55
C GLY A 56 -23.23 -9.89 4.32
N GLU A 57 -23.77 -9.19 3.30
CA GLU A 57 -23.00 -8.85 2.10
C GLU A 57 -22.56 -7.38 2.10
N ILE A 58 -21.33 -7.12 1.69
CA ILE A 58 -20.82 -5.78 1.42
C ILE A 58 -21.33 -5.35 0.05
N LEU A 59 -22.17 -4.32 0.02
CA LEU A 59 -22.76 -3.83 -1.23
C LEU A 59 -22.02 -2.65 -1.85
N ARG A 60 -21.30 -1.87 -1.03
CA ARG A 60 -20.38 -0.80 -1.47
C ARG A 60 -19.42 -0.39 -0.37
N SER A 61 -18.30 0.22 -0.76
CA SER A 61 -17.39 0.93 0.12
C SER A 61 -17.48 2.42 -0.15
N VAL A 62 -17.50 3.23 0.92
CA VAL A 62 -17.56 4.70 0.85
C VAL A 62 -16.51 5.29 1.79
N PRO A 63 -16.00 6.50 1.52
CA PRO A 63 -15.03 7.13 2.41
C PRO A 63 -15.63 7.37 3.80
N ARG A 64 -14.78 7.28 4.81
CA ARG A 64 -15.00 7.78 6.16
C ARG A 64 -14.04 8.92 6.38
N ASP A 65 -14.56 10.08 6.70
CA ASP A 65 -13.77 11.31 6.80
C ASP A 65 -12.64 11.19 7.83
N ASN A 66 -11.44 11.53 7.38
CA ASN A 66 -10.26 11.68 8.23
C ASN A 66 -9.29 12.67 7.56
N GLU A 67 -9.32 13.93 8.00
CA GLU A 67 -8.51 15.01 7.44
C GLU A 67 -7.01 14.72 7.48
N ALA A 68 -6.54 14.00 8.50
CA ALA A 68 -5.12 13.67 8.66
C ALA A 68 -4.64 12.61 7.66
N VAL A 69 -5.54 11.77 7.13
CA VAL A 69 -5.20 10.62 6.27
C VAL A 69 -5.78 10.81 4.87
N ASN A 70 -7.05 10.47 4.67
CA ASN A 70 -7.69 10.43 3.36
C ASN A 70 -8.68 11.58 3.11
N GLU A 71 -8.78 12.55 4.01
CA GLU A 71 -9.82 13.60 3.95
C GLU A 71 -11.21 12.94 3.81
N CYS A 72 -11.98 13.33 2.79
CA CYS A 72 -13.24 12.70 2.41
C CYS A 72 -13.13 11.82 1.14
N TRP A 73 -11.93 11.40 0.76
CA TRP A 73 -11.67 10.70 -0.49
C TRP A 73 -11.37 9.22 -0.29
N LEU A 74 -11.62 8.43 -1.35
CA LEU A 74 -11.28 7.02 -1.41
C LEU A 74 -10.73 6.68 -2.79
N SER A 75 -9.68 5.85 -2.88
CA SER A 75 -9.21 5.34 -4.17
C SER A 75 -10.25 4.40 -4.79
N ASP A 76 -10.29 4.34 -6.12
CA ASP A 76 -11.19 3.42 -6.82
C ASP A 76 -10.84 1.96 -6.49
N ARG A 77 -9.57 1.68 -6.24
CA ARG A 77 -9.11 0.36 -5.79
C ARG A 77 -9.74 -0.05 -4.47
N ASP A 78 -9.73 0.81 -3.44
CA ASP A 78 -10.37 0.54 -2.16
C ASP A 78 -11.90 0.55 -2.26
N ARG A 79 -12.44 1.38 -3.15
CA ARG A 79 -13.89 1.51 -3.36
C ARG A 79 -14.52 0.25 -3.94
N TYR A 80 -13.83 -0.43 -4.85
CA TYR A 80 -14.37 -1.57 -5.60
C TYR A 80 -13.80 -2.93 -5.22
N ALA A 81 -12.79 -2.99 -4.35
CA ALA A 81 -12.15 -4.22 -3.93
C ALA A 81 -13.10 -5.27 -3.34
N HIS A 82 -14.20 -4.83 -2.72
CA HIS A 82 -15.20 -5.73 -2.15
C HIS A 82 -15.86 -6.64 -3.20
N GLU A 83 -15.84 -6.28 -4.48
CA GLU A 83 -16.38 -7.13 -5.55
C GLU A 83 -15.62 -8.46 -5.66
N GLY A 84 -14.32 -8.48 -5.33
CA GLY A 84 -13.50 -9.70 -5.29
C GLY A 84 -13.94 -10.73 -4.24
N LEU A 85 -14.81 -10.36 -3.30
CA LEU A 85 -15.37 -11.31 -2.33
C LEU A 85 -16.43 -12.25 -2.95
N TYR A 86 -17.01 -11.85 -4.10
CA TYR A 86 -18.19 -12.49 -4.68
C TYR A 86 -17.95 -13.04 -6.09
N VAL A 87 -16.67 -13.18 -6.49
CA VAL A 87 -16.30 -13.80 -7.77
C VAL A 87 -16.48 -15.32 -7.70
N ALA A 88 -16.84 -15.93 -8.83
CA ALA A 88 -17.22 -17.33 -8.88
C ALA A 88 -16.07 -18.31 -8.62
N ASP A 89 -14.82 -17.86 -8.85
CA ASP A 89 -13.60 -18.65 -8.66
C ASP A 89 -12.98 -18.52 -7.26
N ARG A 90 -13.66 -17.78 -6.35
CA ARG A 90 -13.22 -17.68 -4.97
C ARG A 90 -13.46 -18.99 -4.22
N ALA A 91 -12.41 -19.52 -3.59
CA ALA A 91 -12.52 -20.65 -2.69
C ALA A 91 -13.35 -20.25 -1.45
N THR A 92 -14.46 -20.94 -1.20
CA THR A 92 -15.36 -20.68 -0.07
C THR A 92 -15.31 -21.76 1.01
N VAL A 93 -14.65 -22.88 0.71
CA VAL A 93 -14.43 -24.04 1.59
C VAL A 93 -12.98 -24.48 1.48
N PRO A 94 -12.44 -25.17 2.50
CA PRO A 94 -11.11 -25.76 2.41
C PRO A 94 -11.05 -26.81 1.28
N LEU A 95 -9.90 -26.85 0.60
CA LEU A 95 -9.62 -27.79 -0.47
C LEU A 95 -8.39 -28.62 -0.10
N ILE A 96 -8.50 -29.96 -0.23
CA ILE A 96 -7.39 -30.89 -0.03
C ILE A 96 -7.08 -31.57 -1.36
N ARG A 97 -5.78 -31.74 -1.65
CA ARG A 97 -5.32 -32.45 -2.84
C ARG A 97 -5.76 -33.92 -2.79
N ASP A 98 -6.36 -34.38 -3.88
CA ASP A 98 -6.78 -35.75 -4.09
C ASP A 98 -6.36 -36.19 -5.50
N GLY A 99 -5.29 -36.99 -5.58
CA GLY A 99 -4.63 -37.32 -6.83
C GLY A 99 -4.11 -36.07 -7.55
N GLU A 100 -4.51 -35.87 -8.80
CA GLU A 100 -4.13 -34.71 -9.62
C GLU A 100 -5.03 -33.47 -9.39
N GLY A 101 -6.15 -33.63 -8.65
CA GLY A 101 -7.13 -32.57 -8.41
C GLY A 101 -7.19 -32.11 -6.96
N PHE A 102 -8.27 -31.37 -6.67
CA PHE A 102 -8.64 -30.95 -5.33
C PHE A 102 -10.08 -31.37 -5.05
N ARG A 103 -10.35 -31.75 -3.80
CA ARG A 103 -11.70 -31.98 -3.29
C ARG A 103 -12.01 -31.05 -2.13
N GLU A 104 -13.29 -30.78 -1.92
CA GLU A 104 -13.77 -30.08 -0.73
C GLU A 104 -13.51 -30.91 0.53
N ALA A 105 -13.18 -30.23 1.62
CA ALA A 105 -12.93 -30.81 2.92
C ALA A 105 -13.59 -29.99 4.03
N SER A 106 -13.83 -30.64 5.19
CA SER A 106 -14.21 -29.91 6.39
C SER A 106 -13.02 -29.10 6.94
N TRP A 107 -13.30 -28.11 7.76
CA TRP A 107 -12.24 -27.34 8.44
C TRP A 107 -11.40 -28.24 9.36
N ASP A 108 -12.02 -29.20 10.08
CA ASP A 108 -11.30 -30.13 10.96
C ASP A 108 -10.33 -31.01 10.18
N GLU A 109 -10.76 -31.51 9.03
CA GLU A 109 -9.91 -32.33 8.16
C GLU A 109 -8.75 -31.47 7.57
N ALA A 110 -9.04 -30.28 7.11
CA ALA A 110 -8.04 -29.39 6.53
C ALA A 110 -6.98 -28.96 7.56
N LEU A 111 -7.42 -28.60 8.77
CA LEU A 111 -6.52 -28.23 9.87
C LEU A 111 -5.67 -29.42 10.34
N ALA A 112 -6.26 -30.61 10.46
CA ALA A 112 -5.51 -31.81 10.79
C ALA A 112 -4.43 -32.13 9.74
N LYS A 113 -4.77 -31.97 8.44
CA LYS A 113 -3.81 -32.17 7.34
C LYS A 113 -2.70 -31.11 7.35
N ALA A 114 -3.05 -29.84 7.56
CA ALA A 114 -2.08 -28.75 7.68
C ALA A 114 -1.11 -29.00 8.86
N ALA A 115 -1.64 -29.34 10.02
CA ALA A 115 -0.83 -29.64 11.20
C ALA A 115 0.08 -30.88 11.00
N GLN A 116 -0.38 -31.87 10.24
CA GLN A 116 0.46 -33.02 9.86
C GLN A 116 1.63 -32.55 8.97
N ILE A 117 1.35 -31.79 7.92
CA ILE A 117 2.39 -31.27 7.00
C ILE A 117 3.45 -30.47 7.77
N LEU A 118 3.03 -29.60 8.70
CA LEU A 118 3.96 -28.82 9.50
C LEU A 118 4.85 -29.68 10.41
N ARG A 119 4.32 -30.79 10.95
CA ARG A 119 5.11 -31.73 11.79
C ARG A 119 6.04 -32.63 11.01
N ASP A 120 5.66 -32.97 9.78
CA ASP A 120 6.40 -33.94 8.95
C ASP A 120 7.59 -33.29 8.22
N ASN A 121 7.73 -31.96 8.25
CA ASN A 121 8.82 -31.24 7.61
C ASN A 121 9.78 -30.63 8.63
N ALA A 122 11.06 -30.54 8.26
CA ALA A 122 12.07 -29.89 9.08
C ALA A 122 11.83 -28.38 9.14
N ALA A 123 12.27 -27.73 10.22
CA ALA A 123 12.08 -26.30 10.42
C ALA A 123 12.66 -25.45 9.26
N ASP A 124 13.82 -25.85 8.73
CA ASP A 124 14.49 -25.14 7.62
C ASP A 124 13.75 -25.29 6.28
N ASP A 125 12.91 -26.31 6.13
CA ASP A 125 12.08 -26.52 4.94
C ASP A 125 10.73 -25.80 5.01
N LEU A 126 10.40 -25.20 6.18
CA LEU A 126 9.17 -24.45 6.38
C LEU A 126 9.40 -22.95 6.13
N GLY A 127 8.52 -22.35 5.37
CA GLY A 127 8.49 -20.90 5.14
C GLY A 127 7.09 -20.33 5.34
N ILE A 128 7.01 -19.16 5.95
CA ILE A 128 5.77 -18.41 6.17
C ILE A 128 5.86 -17.10 5.42
N LEU A 129 5.10 -16.96 4.34
CA LEU A 129 5.00 -15.71 3.58
C LEU A 129 3.63 -15.08 3.83
N VAL A 130 3.64 -13.84 4.33
CA VAL A 130 2.44 -13.14 4.78
C VAL A 130 2.15 -11.97 3.85
N HIS A 131 0.88 -11.72 3.56
CA HIS A 131 0.51 -10.55 2.79
C HIS A 131 0.84 -9.27 3.58
N PRO A 132 1.46 -8.22 3.00
CA PRO A 132 1.90 -7.03 3.72
C PRO A 132 0.77 -6.14 4.26
N SER A 133 -0.49 -6.54 4.07
CA SER A 133 -1.67 -5.90 4.68
C SER A 133 -2.35 -6.77 5.73
N THR A 134 -1.72 -7.88 6.14
CA THR A 134 -2.21 -8.75 7.23
C THR A 134 -2.26 -7.96 8.54
N SER A 135 -3.23 -8.25 9.39
CA SER A 135 -3.41 -7.53 10.66
C SER A 135 -2.25 -7.74 11.64
N ASN A 136 -2.13 -6.85 12.62
CA ASN A 136 -1.12 -6.98 13.69
C ASN A 136 -1.32 -8.27 14.50
N GLU A 137 -2.58 -8.62 14.76
CA GLU A 137 -2.97 -9.81 15.51
C GLU A 137 -2.55 -11.08 14.78
N GLU A 138 -2.84 -11.17 13.48
CA GLU A 138 -2.41 -12.30 12.64
C GLU A 138 -0.89 -12.36 12.52
N GLY A 139 -0.23 -11.21 12.31
CA GLY A 139 1.23 -11.13 12.26
C GLY A 139 1.90 -11.63 13.54
N ALA A 140 1.40 -11.21 14.70
CA ALA A 140 1.89 -11.67 15.99
C ALA A 140 1.68 -13.18 16.22
N LEU A 141 0.53 -13.72 15.77
CA LEU A 141 0.26 -15.16 15.86
C LEU A 141 1.18 -15.97 14.92
N LEU A 142 1.45 -15.47 13.73
CA LEU A 142 2.35 -16.12 12.78
C LEU A 142 3.80 -16.09 13.24
N ALA A 143 4.25 -14.99 13.85
CA ALA A 143 5.58 -14.93 14.46
C ALA A 143 5.73 -15.97 15.59
N ARG A 144 4.73 -16.10 16.46
CA ARG A 144 4.71 -17.16 17.50
C ARG A 144 4.64 -18.58 16.93
N LEU A 145 3.93 -18.75 15.80
CA LEU A 145 3.89 -20.04 15.12
C LEU A 145 5.27 -20.38 14.54
N ALA A 146 5.95 -19.44 13.89
CA ALA A 146 7.29 -19.62 13.37
C ALA A 146 8.28 -20.01 14.49
N GLU A 147 8.24 -19.30 15.62
CA GLU A 147 9.03 -19.61 16.82
C GLU A 147 8.76 -21.04 17.32
N ALA A 148 7.49 -21.42 17.42
CA ALA A 148 7.09 -22.78 17.88
C ALA A 148 7.52 -23.89 16.91
N LEU A 149 7.59 -23.60 15.62
CA LEU A 149 8.08 -24.52 14.58
C LEU A 149 9.61 -24.52 14.45
N GLY A 150 10.28 -23.55 15.08
CA GLY A 150 11.73 -23.38 15.01
C GLY A 150 12.23 -22.84 13.65
N THR A 151 11.36 -22.28 12.82
CA THR A 151 11.75 -21.72 11.51
C THR A 151 12.03 -20.23 11.60
N GLY A 152 13.13 -19.79 10.95
CA GLY A 152 13.46 -18.39 10.73
C GLY A 152 12.92 -17.86 9.38
N ASN A 153 12.28 -18.70 8.56
CA ASN A 153 11.82 -18.33 7.22
C ASN A 153 10.43 -17.67 7.28
N LEU A 154 10.36 -16.48 7.85
CA LEU A 154 9.13 -15.70 7.99
C LEU A 154 9.32 -14.33 7.35
N ASP A 155 8.50 -13.96 6.36
CA ASP A 155 8.58 -12.64 5.73
C ASP A 155 7.20 -12.14 5.25
N HIS A 156 7.07 -10.82 5.11
CA HIS A 156 5.92 -10.16 4.48
C HIS A 156 6.32 -9.39 3.20
N ARG A 157 7.60 -9.37 2.85
CA ARG A 157 8.13 -8.65 1.69
C ARG A 157 8.18 -9.59 0.49
N ILE A 158 7.25 -9.41 -0.45
CA ILE A 158 7.09 -10.29 -1.62
C ILE A 158 8.11 -9.99 -2.72
N GLY A 159 8.58 -8.73 -2.78
CA GLY A 159 9.51 -8.29 -3.82
C GLY A 159 10.96 -8.70 -3.54
N GLN A 160 11.70 -9.02 -4.60
CA GLN A 160 13.15 -9.14 -4.49
C GLN A 160 13.76 -7.74 -4.33
N SER A 161 14.32 -7.45 -3.16
CA SER A 161 14.93 -6.18 -2.84
C SER A 161 16.32 -6.41 -2.24
N ASP A 162 17.24 -5.51 -2.53
CA ASP A 162 18.51 -5.45 -1.82
C ASP A 162 18.27 -4.89 -0.42
N LEU A 163 18.43 -5.74 0.58
CA LEU A 163 18.29 -5.45 2.02
C LEU A 163 19.62 -5.53 2.75
N SER A 164 20.76 -5.44 2.06
CA SER A 164 22.10 -5.52 2.64
C SER A 164 22.38 -4.42 3.67
N ASP A 165 21.60 -3.35 3.66
CA ASP A 165 21.60 -2.26 4.64
C ASP A 165 20.77 -2.56 5.90
N GLY A 166 20.15 -3.74 6.01
CA GLY A 166 19.27 -4.10 7.11
C GLY A 166 17.95 -3.30 7.16
N ALA A 167 17.56 -2.70 6.05
CA ALA A 167 16.38 -1.84 6.01
C ALA A 167 15.09 -2.60 6.33
N VAL A 168 14.28 -2.00 7.20
CA VAL A 168 12.93 -2.44 7.55
C VAL A 168 11.90 -1.37 7.13
N ALA A 169 10.63 -1.68 7.23
CA ALA A 169 9.58 -0.68 7.03
C ALA A 169 9.68 0.43 8.08
N GLU A 170 9.56 1.67 7.65
CA GLU A 170 9.63 2.86 8.49
C GLU A 170 8.36 3.70 8.34
N ALA A 171 7.99 4.41 9.40
CA ALA A 171 6.93 5.41 9.33
C ALA A 171 7.40 6.60 8.48
N PHE A 172 6.46 7.28 7.83
CA PHE A 172 6.76 8.57 7.18
C PHE A 172 7.36 9.54 8.21
N ALA A 173 8.41 10.25 7.81
CA ALA A 173 9.10 11.21 8.68
C ALA A 173 8.27 12.47 8.99
N MET A 174 7.09 12.60 8.38
CA MET A 174 6.14 13.69 8.62
C MET A 174 4.71 13.17 8.46
N PRO A 175 3.72 13.82 9.11
CA PRO A 175 2.31 13.55 8.86
C PRO A 175 1.95 13.76 7.39
N VAL A 176 1.15 12.86 6.80
CA VAL A 176 0.78 12.92 5.38
C VAL A 176 0.11 14.24 5.00
N ALA A 177 -0.70 14.80 5.90
CA ALA A 177 -1.36 16.09 5.69
C ALA A 177 -0.36 17.25 5.55
N GLU A 178 0.79 17.19 6.23
CA GLU A 178 1.80 18.25 6.19
C GLU A 178 2.56 18.32 4.86
N ILE A 179 2.51 17.25 4.03
CA ILE A 179 3.08 17.27 2.67
C ILE A 179 2.49 18.41 1.83
N GLU A 180 1.25 18.78 2.09
CA GLU A 180 0.62 19.91 1.40
C GLU A 180 1.28 21.27 1.69
N GLN A 181 2.11 21.36 2.74
CA GLN A 181 2.84 22.57 3.13
C GLN A 181 4.31 22.56 2.66
N ALA A 182 4.74 21.52 1.95
CA ALA A 182 6.11 21.44 1.44
C ALA A 182 6.35 22.50 0.37
N ASP A 183 7.56 23.11 0.38
CA ASP A 183 8.03 24.02 -0.66
C ASP A 183 8.59 23.25 -1.87
N ALA A 184 9.26 22.13 -1.59
CA ALA A 184 9.78 21.22 -2.60
C ALA A 184 9.54 19.77 -2.23
N ILE A 185 9.24 18.94 -3.23
CA ILE A 185 9.01 17.52 -3.08
C ILE A 185 9.84 16.78 -4.14
N VAL A 186 10.62 15.79 -3.72
CA VAL A 186 11.37 14.91 -4.63
C VAL A 186 10.76 13.53 -4.59
N ILE A 187 10.32 13.02 -5.73
CA ILE A 187 9.80 11.65 -5.89
C ILE A 187 10.92 10.80 -6.50
N VAL A 188 11.29 9.73 -5.81
CA VAL A 188 12.36 8.81 -6.22
C VAL A 188 11.80 7.42 -6.42
N GLY A 189 11.86 6.91 -7.63
CA GLY A 189 11.47 5.55 -7.95
C GLY A 189 10.04 5.20 -7.51
N SER A 190 9.06 5.99 -7.93
CA SER A 190 7.64 5.76 -7.62
C SER A 190 6.74 6.07 -8.81
N HIS A 191 5.77 5.21 -9.06
CA HIS A 191 4.57 5.54 -9.81
C HIS A 191 3.47 5.99 -8.82
N LEU A 192 3.71 7.12 -8.15
CA LEU A 192 2.95 7.58 -6.99
C LEU A 192 1.44 7.63 -7.23
N ARG A 193 1.03 7.99 -8.44
CA ARG A 193 -0.37 8.05 -8.85
C ARG A 193 -1.09 6.71 -8.71
N HIS A 194 -0.39 5.59 -8.98
CA HIS A 194 -0.92 4.24 -8.83
C HIS A 194 -0.55 3.60 -7.50
N GLU A 195 0.62 3.93 -6.96
CA GLU A 195 1.11 3.36 -5.70
C GLU A 195 0.27 3.84 -4.50
N VAL A 196 0.13 5.17 -4.35
CA VAL A 196 -0.66 5.81 -3.28
C VAL A 196 -1.46 7.00 -3.86
N PRO A 197 -2.62 6.75 -4.50
CA PRO A 197 -3.37 7.77 -5.25
C PRO A 197 -3.75 9.01 -4.43
N LEU A 198 -4.10 8.83 -3.16
CA LEU A 198 -4.47 9.95 -2.30
C LEU A 198 -3.27 10.77 -1.83
N LEU A 199 -2.09 10.17 -1.69
CA LEU A 199 -0.86 10.92 -1.48
C LEU A 199 -0.53 11.78 -2.72
N HIS A 200 -0.67 11.20 -3.92
CA HIS A 200 -0.52 11.95 -5.18
C HIS A 200 -1.50 13.14 -5.24
N GLN A 201 -2.73 12.99 -4.75
CA GLN A 201 -3.70 14.11 -4.67
C GLN A 201 -3.24 15.22 -3.71
N ARG A 202 -2.60 14.87 -2.58
CA ARG A 202 -2.02 15.86 -1.66
C ARG A 202 -0.85 16.61 -2.31
N LEU A 203 0.01 15.94 -3.09
CA LEU A 203 1.05 16.60 -3.87
C LEU A 203 0.45 17.57 -4.89
N ARG A 204 -0.65 17.21 -5.55
CA ARG A 204 -1.35 18.12 -6.45
C ARG A 204 -1.84 19.39 -5.75
N LYS A 205 -2.30 19.27 -4.49
CA LYS A 205 -2.67 20.43 -3.67
C LYS A 205 -1.44 21.28 -3.30
N ALA A 206 -0.32 20.65 -2.92
CA ALA A 206 0.94 21.35 -2.67
C ALA A 206 1.39 22.15 -3.91
N VAL A 207 1.37 21.54 -5.11
CA VAL A 207 1.72 22.24 -6.37
C VAL A 207 0.79 23.41 -6.64
N LYS A 208 -0.51 23.33 -6.36
CA LYS A 208 -1.44 24.45 -6.47
C LYS A 208 -1.12 25.60 -5.50
N ARG A 209 -0.43 25.31 -4.39
CA ARG A 209 0.06 26.30 -3.42
C ARG A 209 1.45 26.83 -3.75
N GLY A 210 2.08 26.33 -4.83
CA GLY A 210 3.38 26.78 -5.31
C GLY A 210 4.55 25.81 -5.08
N ALA A 211 4.31 24.65 -4.49
CA ALA A 211 5.36 23.64 -4.29
C ALA A 211 5.99 23.20 -5.61
N LYS A 212 7.29 22.99 -5.60
CA LYS A 212 8.06 22.48 -6.73
C LYS A 212 8.24 20.98 -6.60
N VAL A 213 7.73 20.20 -7.56
CA VAL A 213 7.88 18.74 -7.56
C VAL A 213 8.94 18.31 -8.57
N HIS A 214 9.88 17.52 -8.11
CA HIS A 214 10.98 16.93 -8.89
C HIS A 214 10.81 15.43 -8.93
N VAL A 215 11.09 14.80 -10.07
CA VAL A 215 10.96 13.35 -10.25
C VAL A 215 12.28 12.76 -10.71
N VAL A 216 12.70 11.66 -10.06
CA VAL A 216 13.84 10.83 -10.44
C VAL A 216 13.32 9.38 -10.54
N ASN A 217 13.08 8.91 -11.76
CA ASN A 217 12.42 7.62 -12.01
C ASN A 217 13.11 6.85 -13.15
N PRO A 218 12.96 5.51 -13.20
CA PRO A 218 13.41 4.74 -14.35
C PRO A 218 12.43 4.78 -15.53
N VAL A 219 11.20 5.17 -15.29
CA VAL A 219 10.14 5.27 -16.31
C VAL A 219 9.46 6.65 -16.20
N ASP A 220 9.08 7.20 -17.34
CA ASP A 220 8.32 8.45 -17.43
C ASP A 220 6.84 8.19 -17.12
N PHE A 221 6.51 8.14 -15.82
CA PHE A 221 5.13 7.97 -15.39
C PHE A 221 4.35 9.28 -15.49
N ASP A 222 3.10 9.18 -15.91
CA ASP A 222 2.19 10.32 -15.96
C ASP A 222 1.82 10.82 -14.55
N VAL A 223 1.84 12.13 -14.38
CA VAL A 223 1.41 12.81 -13.16
C VAL A 223 0.37 13.90 -13.50
N ALA A 224 -0.57 14.14 -12.59
CA ALA A 224 -1.68 15.09 -12.83
C ALA A 224 -1.34 16.53 -12.40
N PHE A 225 -0.06 16.93 -12.42
CA PHE A 225 0.41 18.26 -12.07
C PHE A 225 1.73 18.60 -12.79
N THR A 226 2.10 19.88 -12.80
CA THR A 226 3.34 20.33 -13.44
C THR A 226 4.55 19.98 -12.58
N LEU A 227 5.58 19.42 -13.21
CA LEU A 227 6.86 19.12 -12.58
C LEU A 227 7.85 20.29 -12.75
N ALA A 228 8.62 20.57 -11.72
CA ALA A 228 9.72 21.51 -11.77
C ALA A 228 10.94 20.92 -12.51
N SER A 229 11.20 19.62 -12.29
CA SER A 229 12.19 18.88 -13.08
C SER A 229 11.83 17.40 -13.14
N LYS A 230 12.34 16.73 -14.18
CA LYS A 230 12.17 15.29 -14.38
C LYS A 230 13.48 14.70 -14.89
N ARG A 231 13.93 13.62 -14.24
CA ARG A 231 15.10 12.84 -14.64
C ARG A 231 14.69 11.39 -14.80
N ILE A 232 14.78 10.88 -16.03
CA ILE A 232 14.50 9.48 -16.34
C ILE A 232 15.83 8.82 -16.61
N VAL A 233 16.22 7.89 -15.72
CA VAL A 233 17.53 7.22 -15.74
C VAL A 233 17.37 5.75 -15.36
N PRO A 234 18.26 4.85 -15.79
CA PRO A 234 18.22 3.45 -15.36
C PRO A 234 18.23 3.29 -13.83
N PRO A 235 17.66 2.21 -13.27
CA PRO A 235 17.62 1.98 -11.82
C PRO A 235 18.99 2.12 -11.13
N SER A 236 20.07 1.68 -11.77
CA SER A 236 21.45 1.81 -11.27
C SER A 236 21.96 3.27 -11.12
N GLN A 237 21.29 4.22 -11.75
CA GLN A 237 21.66 5.64 -11.73
C GLN A 237 20.73 6.51 -10.87
N LEU A 238 19.68 5.95 -10.27
CA LEU A 238 18.73 6.72 -9.46
C LEU A 238 19.42 7.43 -8.28
N ALA A 239 20.33 6.74 -7.59
CA ALA A 239 21.10 7.29 -6.49
C ALA A 239 21.93 8.53 -6.90
N SER A 240 22.67 8.44 -8.01
CA SER A 240 23.48 9.54 -8.50
C SER A 240 22.66 10.69 -9.07
N ALA A 241 21.54 10.38 -9.74
CA ALA A 241 20.63 11.38 -10.31
C ALA A 241 19.93 12.20 -9.24
N LEU A 242 19.62 11.59 -8.07
CA LEU A 242 19.04 12.28 -6.93
C LEU A 242 19.94 13.39 -6.42
N GLY A 243 21.25 13.15 -6.29
CA GLY A 243 22.23 14.15 -5.86
C GLY A 243 22.35 15.38 -6.76
N GLN A 244 21.82 15.30 -7.98
CA GLN A 244 21.84 16.39 -8.97
C GLN A 244 20.54 17.23 -8.99
N VAL A 245 19.58 16.93 -8.11
CA VAL A 245 18.32 17.71 -8.03
C VAL A 245 18.60 19.04 -7.34
N ASP A 246 18.30 20.11 -8.04
CA ASP A 246 18.38 21.46 -7.48
C ASP A 246 17.02 21.85 -6.86
N LEU A 247 17.03 22.13 -5.57
CA LEU A 247 15.84 22.50 -4.79
C LEU A 247 15.73 24.01 -4.57
N GLY A 248 16.72 24.80 -5.04
CA GLY A 248 16.78 26.23 -4.78
C GLY A 248 16.79 26.55 -3.28
N ASP A 249 16.03 27.58 -2.89
CA ASP A 249 15.93 28.06 -1.51
C ASP A 249 14.77 27.41 -0.71
N ALA A 250 14.30 26.22 -1.11
CA ALA A 250 13.22 25.54 -0.42
C ALA A 250 13.61 25.21 1.03
N ALA A 251 12.74 25.55 1.98
CA ALA A 251 12.97 25.34 3.41
C ALA A 251 12.26 24.08 3.92
N ASN A 252 11.02 23.82 3.47
CA ASN A 252 10.25 22.64 3.86
C ASN A 252 10.28 21.61 2.71
N ILE A 253 11.12 20.60 2.85
CA ILE A 253 11.42 19.63 1.79
C ILE A 253 11.00 18.23 2.20
N ALA A 254 10.25 17.55 1.31
CA ALA A 254 9.92 16.14 1.44
C ALA A 254 10.61 15.32 0.33
N ILE A 255 11.22 14.20 0.70
CA ILE A 255 11.77 13.21 -0.24
C ILE A 255 10.93 11.94 -0.12
N ILE A 256 10.22 11.58 -1.17
CA ILE A 256 9.34 10.41 -1.21
C ILE A 256 10.03 9.30 -1.99
N VAL A 257 10.35 8.20 -1.33
CA VAL A 257 10.93 7.01 -1.96
C VAL A 257 9.83 5.95 -2.09
N GLY A 258 9.57 5.52 -3.31
CA GLY A 258 8.49 4.57 -3.61
C GLY A 258 8.96 3.18 -4.01
N GLY A 259 7.99 2.33 -4.33
CA GLY A 259 8.19 0.90 -4.53
C GLY A 259 9.16 0.52 -5.64
N VAL A 260 9.29 1.37 -6.68
CA VAL A 260 10.26 1.11 -7.75
C VAL A 260 11.71 1.28 -7.25
N ALA A 261 11.94 2.21 -6.31
CA ALA A 261 13.25 2.41 -5.68
C ALA A 261 13.51 1.38 -4.56
N GLU A 262 12.48 0.97 -3.84
CA GLU A 262 12.57 0.03 -2.72
C GLU A 262 12.71 -1.44 -3.17
N ASN A 263 12.33 -1.77 -4.40
CA ASN A 263 12.41 -3.12 -4.95
C ASN A 263 13.51 -3.22 -6.01
N GLY A 264 14.36 -4.22 -5.86
CA GLY A 264 15.40 -4.53 -6.83
C GLY A 264 16.82 -4.45 -6.28
N PRO A 265 17.83 -4.71 -7.13
CA PRO A 265 19.21 -4.91 -6.70
C PRO A 265 19.97 -3.63 -6.30
N HIS A 266 19.35 -2.46 -6.47
CA HIS A 266 19.96 -1.16 -6.15
C HIS A 266 19.27 -0.47 -4.97
N ALA A 267 18.32 -1.12 -4.30
CA ALA A 267 17.48 -0.50 -3.28
C ALA A 267 18.29 0.03 -2.10
N ALA A 268 19.25 -0.71 -1.56
CA ALA A 268 20.12 -0.26 -0.47
C ALA A 268 20.92 1.00 -0.85
N ALA A 269 21.49 1.03 -2.06
CA ALA A 269 22.24 2.19 -2.54
C ALA A 269 21.34 3.43 -2.71
N ILE A 270 20.11 3.25 -3.20
CA ILE A 270 19.14 4.34 -3.37
C ILE A 270 18.68 4.86 -2.00
N ARG A 271 18.36 3.97 -1.03
CA ARG A 271 18.00 4.37 0.35
C ARG A 271 19.13 5.17 1.02
N LYS A 272 20.38 4.69 0.90
CA LYS A 272 21.54 5.41 1.41
C LYS A 272 21.65 6.81 0.80
N ALA A 273 21.60 6.91 -0.53
CA ALA A 273 21.68 8.20 -1.22
C ALA A 273 20.52 9.14 -0.83
N ALA A 274 19.32 8.61 -0.68
CA ALA A 274 18.15 9.38 -0.24
C ALA A 274 18.33 9.92 1.20
N GLY A 275 18.87 9.10 2.10
CA GLY A 275 19.19 9.50 3.47
C GLY A 275 20.28 10.58 3.52
N GLU A 276 21.36 10.43 2.79
CA GLU A 276 22.46 11.41 2.69
C GLU A 276 21.95 12.73 2.09
N PHE A 277 21.18 12.66 1.02
CA PHE A 277 20.58 13.83 0.39
C PHE A 277 19.59 14.54 1.32
N ALA A 278 18.76 13.79 2.03
CA ALA A 278 17.82 14.33 3.03
C ALA A 278 18.57 15.06 4.15
N ALA A 279 19.62 14.44 4.70
CA ALA A 279 20.45 15.05 5.75
C ALA A 279 21.13 16.32 5.26
N ALA A 280 21.73 16.30 4.07
CA ALA A 280 22.40 17.46 3.49
C ALA A 280 21.49 18.65 3.20
N LYS A 281 20.19 18.37 2.94
CA LYS A 281 19.18 19.41 2.61
C LYS A 281 18.26 19.74 3.77
N GLY A 282 18.39 19.12 4.94
CA GLY A 282 17.45 19.26 6.04
C GLY A 282 16.03 18.76 5.70
N ALA A 283 15.93 17.82 4.75
CA ALA A 283 14.66 17.32 4.23
C ALA A 283 14.08 16.18 5.07
N LYS A 284 12.78 15.97 5.00
CA LYS A 284 12.08 14.80 5.59
C LYS A 284 12.10 13.65 4.59
N LEU A 285 12.70 12.52 4.99
CA LEU A 285 12.71 11.30 4.18
C LEU A 285 11.45 10.48 4.45
N CYS A 286 10.64 10.31 3.42
CA CYS A 286 9.35 9.63 3.47
C CYS A 286 9.42 8.38 2.59
N ARG A 287 9.76 7.22 3.17
CA ARG A 287 9.73 5.95 2.45
C ARG A 287 8.29 5.40 2.46
N ILE A 288 7.76 5.01 1.31
CA ILE A 288 6.43 4.39 1.22
C ILE A 288 6.55 2.93 1.66
N PRO A 289 5.89 2.53 2.76
CA PRO A 289 5.85 1.12 3.15
C PRO A 289 5.22 0.27 2.05
N GLN A 290 5.77 -0.93 1.82
CA GLN A 290 5.32 -1.82 0.74
C GLN A 290 4.11 -2.65 1.18
N GLY A 291 3.03 -1.98 1.55
CA GLY A 291 1.76 -2.54 2.00
C GLY A 291 1.15 -1.78 3.15
N ALA A 292 -0.14 -1.97 3.38
CA ALA A 292 -0.91 -1.20 4.36
C ALA A 292 -0.46 -1.43 5.82
N ASN A 293 0.13 -2.60 6.12
CA ASN A 293 0.60 -2.94 7.47
C ASN A 293 2.06 -3.43 7.52
N ALA A 294 2.88 -3.14 6.51
CA ALA A 294 4.29 -3.55 6.50
C ALA A 294 5.05 -3.10 7.77
N LEU A 295 4.77 -1.89 8.26
CA LEU A 295 5.36 -1.36 9.49
C LEU A 295 4.93 -2.16 10.75
N GLY A 296 3.66 -2.51 10.85
CA GLY A 296 3.13 -3.31 11.96
C GLY A 296 3.70 -4.72 11.96
N LEU A 297 3.73 -5.37 10.80
CA LEU A 297 4.30 -6.72 10.63
C LEU A 297 5.79 -6.75 11.00
N ALA A 298 6.57 -5.77 10.53
CA ALA A 298 7.98 -5.65 10.91
C ALA A 298 8.17 -5.50 12.42
N LYS A 299 7.33 -4.72 13.11
CA LYS A 299 7.36 -4.57 14.57
C LYS A 299 7.01 -5.85 15.33
N HIS A 300 6.22 -6.72 14.73
CA HIS A 300 5.88 -8.04 15.29
C HIS A 300 6.87 -9.14 14.92
N GLY A 301 7.98 -8.81 14.26
CA GLY A 301 9.01 -9.78 13.91
C GLY A 301 8.67 -10.64 12.69
N VAL A 302 7.71 -10.21 11.85
CA VAL A 302 7.42 -10.88 10.57
C VAL A 302 8.48 -10.45 9.55
N LEU A 303 9.71 -10.83 9.82
CA LEU A 303 10.93 -10.57 9.05
C LEU A 303 11.85 -11.79 9.18
N PRO A 304 12.67 -12.12 8.15
CA PRO A 304 13.66 -13.18 8.26
C PRO A 304 14.79 -12.83 9.22
#